data_924dbf5a3b95ff79ff8e0def0cc021e1
#
_entry.id   924dbf5a3b95ff79ff8e0def0cc021e1
#
_cell.length_a   1.000
_cell.length_b   1.000
_cell.length_c   1.000
_cell.angle_alpha   90.00
_cell.angle_beta   90.00
_cell.angle_gamma   90.00
#
_symmetry.space_group_name_H-M   'P 1'
#
loop_
_entity.id
_entity.type
_entity.pdbx_description
1 polymer ?
#
loop_
_entity_poly.entity_id
_entity_poly.type
_entity_poly.pdbx_seq_one_letter_code
_entity_poly.pdbx_strand_id
1 'polypeptide(L)'
;MKVADLMTRDVRVCTIHDSLNAAARIMWEHDCGCVPVVDGHGRLAGIVTDRDICMAAYTQGLPLEAIAVERVMSPRVISCARGDDLEAAHRMMRTHEIHRLPVADSRGRLLGILSLSDLANHSGAASAASAEAVEIATTISAIRRRRKPAAVASVSPNGEAAPARESTKAPKKAAARRKKPSADLR
;
A
#
# COMPACT_ATOMS: atom_id res chain seq x y z
N MET A 1 -24.38 15.12 1.34
CA MET A 1 -23.45 15.07 2.49
C MET A 1 -22.03 15.20 2.01
N LYS A 2 -21.15 15.85 2.76
CA LYS A 2 -19.75 16.08 2.38
C LYS A 2 -18.82 15.15 3.14
N VAL A 3 -17.64 14.91 2.59
CA VAL A 3 -16.56 14.14 3.26
C VAL A 3 -16.25 14.70 4.65
N ALA A 4 -16.25 16.04 4.78
CA ALA A 4 -16.01 16.72 6.06
C ALA A 4 -16.98 16.34 7.20
N ASP A 5 -18.16 15.84 6.85
CA ASP A 5 -19.21 15.48 7.82
C ASP A 5 -18.96 14.12 8.48
N LEU A 6 -18.23 13.23 7.78
CA LEU A 6 -17.96 11.85 8.23
C LEU A 6 -16.49 11.53 8.50
N MET A 7 -15.55 12.30 7.96
CA MET A 7 -14.13 12.01 8.12
C MET A 7 -13.69 12.03 9.59
N THR A 8 -12.82 11.12 9.97
CA THR A 8 -12.06 11.20 11.22
C THR A 8 -11.02 12.30 11.10
N ARG A 9 -11.00 13.27 12.03
CA ARG A 9 -10.11 14.44 11.99
C ARG A 9 -8.84 14.27 12.82
N ASP A 10 -8.93 13.61 13.96
CA ASP A 10 -7.77 13.32 14.82
C ASP A 10 -7.06 12.07 14.32
N VAL A 11 -6.31 12.23 13.24
CA VAL A 11 -5.59 11.13 12.59
C VAL A 11 -4.17 11.09 13.10
N ARG A 12 -3.75 9.94 13.63
CA ARG A 12 -2.36 9.68 13.95
C ARG A 12 -1.57 9.46 12.67
N VAL A 13 -0.36 10.00 12.61
CA VAL A 13 0.50 9.97 11.43
C VAL A 13 1.89 9.46 11.80
N CYS A 14 2.58 8.90 10.80
CA CYS A 14 4.02 8.70 10.82
C CYS A 14 4.70 9.73 9.93
N THR A 15 5.98 9.94 10.16
CA THR A 15 6.86 10.61 9.21
C THR A 15 7.55 9.59 8.32
N ILE A 16 8.13 10.05 7.22
CA ILE A 16 8.89 9.17 6.29
C ILE A 16 10.10 8.50 6.98
N HIS A 17 10.62 9.11 8.05
CA HIS A 17 11.81 8.63 8.78
C HIS A 17 11.48 7.70 9.95
N ASP A 18 10.21 7.55 10.29
CA ASP A 18 9.79 6.64 11.37
C ASP A 18 10.04 5.19 10.98
N SER A 19 10.17 4.32 11.99
CA SER A 19 10.27 2.88 11.77
C SER A 19 8.89 2.24 11.60
N LEU A 20 8.83 1.04 11.00
CA LEU A 20 7.60 0.26 10.94
C LEU A 20 7.09 -0.12 12.34
N ASN A 21 7.96 -0.20 13.35
CA ASN A 21 7.54 -0.44 14.72
C ASN A 21 6.70 0.73 15.26
N ALA A 22 7.08 1.97 14.94
CA ALA A 22 6.30 3.15 15.31
C ALA A 22 4.91 3.13 14.64
N ALA A 23 4.84 2.78 13.35
CA ALA A 23 3.58 2.64 12.62
C ALA A 23 2.69 1.52 13.21
N ALA A 24 3.29 0.35 13.49
CA ALA A 24 2.59 -0.78 14.11
C ALA A 24 2.03 -0.42 15.49
N ARG A 25 2.80 0.30 16.31
CA ARG A 25 2.36 0.77 17.62
C ARG A 25 1.15 1.70 17.49
N ILE A 26 1.17 2.66 16.58
CA ILE A 26 0.02 3.54 16.33
C ILE A 26 -1.21 2.72 15.93
N MET A 27 -1.06 1.74 15.03
CA MET A 27 -2.17 0.89 14.60
C MET A 27 -2.76 0.10 15.76
N TRP A 28 -1.92 -0.43 16.66
CA TRP A 28 -2.34 -1.17 17.83
C TRP A 28 -3.05 -0.29 18.88
N GLU A 29 -2.43 0.86 19.22
CA GLU A 29 -2.94 1.76 20.26
C GLU A 29 -4.24 2.45 19.87
N HIS A 30 -4.49 2.64 18.56
CA HIS A 30 -5.66 3.37 18.05
C HIS A 30 -6.63 2.49 17.26
N ASP A 31 -6.49 1.17 17.33
CA ASP A 31 -7.34 0.17 16.64
C ASP A 31 -7.58 0.53 15.17
N CYS A 32 -6.51 0.85 14.46
CA CYS A 32 -6.58 1.22 13.04
C CYS A 32 -5.65 0.35 12.18
N GLY A 33 -6.08 0.00 10.98
CA GLY A 33 -5.29 -0.85 10.06
C GLY A 33 -4.50 -0.06 9.01
N CYS A 34 -4.30 1.26 9.21
CA CYS A 34 -3.41 2.06 8.38
C CYS A 34 -3.01 3.36 9.09
N VAL A 35 -1.87 3.90 8.67
CA VAL A 35 -1.36 5.20 9.15
C VAL A 35 -0.95 6.02 7.94
N PRO A 36 -1.48 7.25 7.76
CA PRO A 36 -0.95 8.18 6.78
C PRO A 36 0.46 8.61 7.15
N VAL A 37 1.29 8.77 6.12
CA VAL A 37 2.67 9.20 6.26
C VAL A 37 2.78 10.63 5.75
N VAL A 38 3.39 11.51 6.53
CA VAL A 38 3.55 12.92 6.18
C VAL A 38 5.02 13.33 6.09
N ASP A 39 5.27 14.35 5.29
CA ASP A 39 6.58 15.01 5.23
C ASP A 39 6.77 16.00 6.38
N GLY A 40 7.95 16.64 6.46
CA GLY A 40 8.26 17.64 7.47
C GLY A 40 7.40 18.91 7.44
N HIS A 41 6.54 19.07 6.44
CA HIS A 41 5.57 20.16 6.31
C HIS A 41 4.13 19.72 6.58
N GLY A 42 3.92 18.49 7.03
CA GLY A 42 2.59 17.90 7.28
C GLY A 42 1.82 17.56 6.01
N ARG A 43 2.50 17.49 4.84
CA ARG A 43 1.88 17.09 3.59
C ARG A 43 1.91 15.57 3.46
N LEU A 44 0.85 15.04 2.90
CA LEU A 44 0.68 13.62 2.67
C LEU A 44 1.76 13.09 1.71
N ALA A 45 2.65 12.24 2.20
CA ALA A 45 3.76 11.64 1.47
C ALA A 45 3.48 10.18 1.09
N GLY A 46 2.66 9.48 1.89
CA GLY A 46 2.38 8.07 1.69
C GLY A 46 1.27 7.56 2.60
N ILE A 47 1.03 6.27 2.54
CA ILE A 47 0.20 5.52 3.48
C ILE A 47 0.85 4.16 3.71
N VAL A 48 0.84 3.69 4.95
CA VAL A 48 1.28 2.35 5.35
C VAL A 48 0.12 1.61 6.00
N THR A 49 -0.01 0.33 5.70
CA THR A 49 -1.05 -0.54 6.24
C THR A 49 -0.46 -1.68 7.06
N ASP A 50 -1.28 -2.33 7.88
CA ASP A 50 -0.96 -3.56 8.61
C ASP A 50 -0.43 -4.66 7.67
N ARG A 51 -1.01 -4.78 6.48
CA ARG A 51 -0.56 -5.71 5.45
C ARG A 51 0.85 -5.37 4.96
N ASP A 52 1.16 -4.10 4.74
CA ASP A 52 2.48 -3.67 4.28
C ASP A 52 3.54 -4.01 5.33
N ILE A 53 3.23 -3.79 6.62
CA ILE A 53 4.10 -4.14 7.74
C ILE A 53 4.33 -5.66 7.79
N CYS A 54 3.26 -6.45 7.69
CA CYS A 54 3.35 -7.92 7.68
C CYS A 54 4.21 -8.42 6.52
N MET A 55 4.00 -7.89 5.32
CA MET A 55 4.76 -8.29 4.14
C MET A 55 6.22 -7.85 4.22
N ALA A 56 6.51 -6.67 4.77
CA ALA A 56 7.87 -6.21 4.97
C ALA A 56 8.63 -7.09 5.98
N ALA A 57 8.01 -7.43 7.11
CA ALA A 57 8.57 -8.36 8.09
C ALA A 57 8.90 -9.71 7.46
N TYR A 58 7.97 -10.27 6.68
CA TYR A 58 8.14 -11.56 6.02
C TYR A 58 9.26 -11.53 4.96
N THR A 59 9.28 -10.50 4.11
CA THR A 59 10.19 -10.48 2.95
C THR A 59 11.60 -10.02 3.29
N GLN A 60 11.75 -9.17 4.33
CA GLN A 60 13.05 -8.63 4.71
C GLN A 60 13.70 -9.40 5.87
N GLY A 61 12.91 -10.10 6.69
CA GLY A 61 13.42 -10.84 7.86
C GLY A 61 14.12 -9.95 8.90
N LEU A 62 13.83 -8.65 8.90
CA LEU A 62 14.41 -7.67 9.81
C LEU A 62 13.40 -7.32 10.92
N PRO A 63 13.87 -6.91 12.11
CA PRO A 63 13.00 -6.35 13.12
C PRO A 63 12.37 -5.05 12.62
N LEU A 64 11.13 -4.77 13.01
CA LEU A 64 10.37 -3.61 12.52
C LEU A 64 11.04 -2.26 12.81
N GLU A 65 11.84 -2.19 13.88
CA GLU A 65 12.64 -1.01 14.25
C GLU A 65 13.70 -0.67 13.21
N ALA A 66 14.20 -1.67 12.49
CA ALA A 66 15.26 -1.51 11.49
C ALA A 66 14.72 -1.18 10.08
N ILE A 67 13.39 -1.18 9.90
CA ILE A 67 12.75 -0.91 8.61
C ILE A 67 12.11 0.47 8.65
N ALA A 68 12.61 1.40 7.84
CA ALA A 68 12.01 2.74 7.72
C ALA A 68 10.68 2.69 6.96
N VAL A 69 9.70 3.50 7.40
CA VAL A 69 8.37 3.62 6.79
C VAL A 69 8.45 3.96 5.30
N GLU A 70 9.36 4.85 4.90
CA GLU A 70 9.53 5.28 3.50
C GLU A 70 9.84 4.13 2.53
N ARG A 71 10.47 3.05 3.01
CA ARG A 71 10.83 1.88 2.18
C ARG A 71 9.65 0.97 1.87
N VAL A 72 8.54 1.14 2.61
CA VAL A 72 7.41 0.21 2.60
C VAL A 72 6.09 0.89 2.25
N MET A 73 5.94 2.17 2.60
CA MET A 73 4.73 2.95 2.33
C MET A 73 4.39 2.97 0.84
N SER A 74 3.10 3.05 0.52
CA SER A 74 2.64 3.36 -0.83
C SER A 74 2.82 4.87 -1.10
N PRO A 75 3.71 5.29 -2.01
CA PRO A 75 3.97 6.71 -2.26
C PRO A 75 2.91 7.39 -3.12
N ARG A 76 2.08 6.61 -3.83
CA ARG A 76 0.96 7.11 -4.64
C ARG A 76 -0.30 7.05 -3.80
N VAL A 77 -0.59 8.13 -3.09
CA VAL A 77 -1.78 8.21 -2.25
C VAL A 77 -2.90 8.86 -3.04
N ILE A 78 -4.00 8.12 -3.17
CA ILE A 78 -5.27 8.68 -3.62
C ILE A 78 -5.90 9.36 -2.42
N SER A 79 -6.20 10.66 -2.55
CA SER A 79 -6.83 11.47 -1.53
C SER A 79 -8.04 12.20 -2.08
N CYS A 80 -8.94 12.64 -1.22
CA CYS A 80 -10.08 13.48 -1.55
C CYS A 80 -10.01 14.82 -0.80
N ALA A 81 -10.83 15.77 -1.22
CA ALA A 81 -10.99 17.03 -0.53
C ALA A 81 -12.12 16.95 0.49
N ARG A 82 -12.01 17.73 1.58
CA ARG A 82 -13.08 17.81 2.60
C ARG A 82 -14.44 18.25 2.05
N GLY A 83 -14.45 18.99 0.93
CA GLY A 83 -15.64 19.49 0.27
C GLY A 83 -16.26 18.54 -0.76
N ASP A 84 -15.62 17.41 -1.03
CA ASP A 84 -16.15 16.42 -1.97
C ASP A 84 -17.42 15.78 -1.45
N ASP A 85 -18.30 15.33 -2.35
CA ASP A 85 -19.49 14.58 -2.01
C ASP A 85 -19.11 13.11 -1.67
N LEU A 86 -19.86 12.50 -0.77
CA LEU A 86 -19.64 11.09 -0.38
C LEU A 86 -19.70 10.15 -1.60
N GLU A 87 -20.58 10.43 -2.57
CA GLU A 87 -20.66 9.66 -3.81
C GLU A 87 -19.36 9.72 -4.61
N ALA A 88 -18.68 10.90 -4.64
CA ALA A 88 -17.36 11.01 -5.26
C ALA A 88 -16.34 10.16 -4.51
N ALA A 89 -16.36 10.17 -3.16
CA ALA A 89 -15.48 9.34 -2.35
C ALA A 89 -15.72 7.84 -2.60
N HIS A 90 -16.97 7.39 -2.69
CA HIS A 90 -17.32 6.02 -3.06
C HIS A 90 -16.77 5.64 -4.45
N ARG A 91 -16.94 6.50 -5.44
CA ARG A 91 -16.38 6.26 -6.79
C ARG A 91 -14.86 6.11 -6.75
N MET A 92 -14.17 6.97 -6.00
CA MET A 92 -12.71 6.90 -5.85
C MET A 92 -12.29 5.58 -5.18
N MET A 93 -12.93 5.18 -4.09
CA MET A 93 -12.66 3.91 -3.43
C MET A 93 -12.86 2.71 -4.37
N ARG A 94 -13.94 2.69 -5.16
CA ARG A 94 -14.20 1.63 -6.15
C ARG A 94 -13.16 1.60 -7.27
N THR A 95 -12.87 2.77 -7.84
CA THR A 95 -11.96 2.88 -9.01
C THR A 95 -10.54 2.48 -8.64
N HIS A 96 -10.09 2.85 -7.45
CA HIS A 96 -8.73 2.58 -6.97
C HIS A 96 -8.63 1.35 -6.08
N GLU A 97 -9.76 0.69 -5.79
CA GLU A 97 -9.84 -0.54 -4.97
C GLU A 97 -9.25 -0.36 -3.56
N ILE A 98 -9.51 0.80 -2.96
CA ILE A 98 -9.02 1.18 -1.64
C ILE A 98 -10.18 1.34 -0.65
N HIS A 99 -9.91 1.01 0.61
CA HIS A 99 -10.89 1.08 1.70
C HIS A 99 -10.83 2.39 2.50
N ARG A 100 -9.82 3.21 2.23
CA ARG A 100 -9.54 4.43 2.98
C ARG A 100 -9.05 5.52 2.06
N LEU A 101 -9.55 6.72 2.28
CA LEU A 101 -9.16 7.93 1.57
C LEU A 101 -8.63 8.95 2.57
N PRO A 102 -7.34 9.25 2.60
CA PRO A 102 -6.85 10.45 3.24
C PRO A 102 -7.55 11.69 2.68
N VAL A 103 -7.90 12.61 3.55
CA VAL A 103 -8.51 13.88 3.19
C VAL A 103 -7.46 14.96 3.29
N ALA A 104 -7.20 15.66 2.19
CA ALA A 104 -6.16 16.68 2.12
C ALA A 104 -6.70 18.05 1.67
N ASP A 105 -5.97 19.11 2.02
CA ASP A 105 -6.24 20.45 1.49
C ASP A 105 -5.59 20.67 0.11
N SER A 106 -5.83 21.84 -0.49
CA SER A 106 -5.25 22.22 -1.78
C SER A 106 -3.71 22.31 -1.79
N ARG A 107 -3.07 22.32 -0.62
CA ARG A 107 -1.61 22.31 -0.43
C ARG A 107 -1.09 20.91 -0.15
N GLY A 108 -1.95 19.88 -0.17
CA GLY A 108 -1.62 18.49 0.12
C GLY A 108 -1.47 18.18 1.62
N ARG A 109 -1.82 19.10 2.53
CA ARG A 109 -1.74 18.83 3.98
C ARG A 109 -2.89 17.92 4.41
N LEU A 110 -2.57 16.93 5.22
CA LEU A 110 -3.55 15.99 5.76
C LEU A 110 -4.52 16.71 6.71
N LEU A 111 -5.82 16.54 6.48
CA LEU A 111 -6.91 17.09 7.29
C LEU A 111 -7.69 16.01 8.04
N GLY A 112 -7.63 14.76 7.57
CA GLY A 112 -8.41 13.67 8.12
C GLY A 112 -8.27 12.41 7.28
N ILE A 113 -9.07 11.40 7.61
CA ILE A 113 -9.21 10.17 6.84
C ILE A 113 -10.69 9.77 6.78
N LEU A 114 -11.12 9.27 5.65
CA LEU A 114 -12.43 8.66 5.46
C LEU A 114 -12.25 7.18 5.14
N SER A 115 -12.90 6.32 5.91
CA SER A 115 -12.86 4.88 5.69
C SER A 115 -14.20 4.35 5.15
N LEU A 116 -14.16 3.16 4.55
CA LEU A 116 -15.37 2.46 4.15
C LEU A 116 -16.24 2.08 5.37
N SER A 117 -15.61 1.91 6.55
CA SER A 117 -16.32 1.66 7.81
C SER A 117 -17.11 2.90 8.27
N ASP A 118 -16.56 4.10 8.11
CA ASP A 118 -17.27 5.35 8.46
C ASP A 118 -18.53 5.50 7.59
N LEU A 119 -18.40 5.22 6.30
CA LEU A 119 -19.52 5.21 5.36
C LEU A 119 -20.57 4.15 5.74
N ALA A 120 -20.13 2.93 6.10
CA ALA A 120 -21.02 1.84 6.49
C ALA A 120 -21.76 2.14 7.81
N ASN A 121 -21.08 2.70 8.79
CA ASN A 121 -21.67 3.07 10.07
C ASN A 121 -22.72 4.17 9.93
N HIS A 122 -22.45 5.13 9.04
CA HIS A 122 -23.41 6.19 8.75
C HIS A 122 -24.69 5.65 8.09
N SER A 123 -24.56 4.76 7.10
CA SER A 123 -25.70 4.19 6.41
C SER A 123 -26.47 3.14 7.24
N GLY A 124 -25.80 2.51 8.20
CA GLY A 124 -26.43 1.58 9.14
C GLY A 124 -27.48 2.25 10.06
N ALA A 125 -27.37 3.58 10.24
CA ALA A 125 -28.38 4.40 10.89
C ALA A 125 -29.59 4.71 9.98
N ALA A 126 -29.42 4.54 8.66
CA ALA A 126 -30.48 4.66 7.66
C ALA A 126 -31.01 3.25 7.32
N SER A 127 -32.27 3.13 6.84
CA SER A 127 -32.86 1.84 6.45
C SER A 127 -31.93 1.02 5.55
N ALA A 128 -31.83 -0.30 5.79
CA ALA A 128 -31.03 -1.23 5.01
C ALA A 128 -31.36 -1.24 3.49
N ALA A 129 -32.46 -0.65 3.07
CA ALA A 129 -32.88 -0.46 1.67
C ALA A 129 -32.50 0.91 1.10
N SER A 130 -31.71 1.72 1.84
CA SER A 130 -31.29 3.04 1.34
C SER A 130 -30.36 2.91 0.12
N ALA A 131 -30.43 3.86 -0.79
CA ALA A 131 -29.51 3.93 -1.95
C ALA A 131 -28.04 3.91 -1.50
N GLU A 132 -27.75 4.48 -0.35
CA GLU A 132 -26.41 4.53 0.27
C GLU A 132 -25.92 3.15 0.71
N ALA A 133 -26.77 2.33 1.32
CA ALA A 133 -26.44 0.95 1.70
C ALA A 133 -26.11 0.10 0.46
N VAL A 134 -26.86 0.27 -0.63
CA VAL A 134 -26.58 -0.39 -1.92
C VAL A 134 -25.23 0.06 -2.49
N GLU A 135 -24.92 1.34 -2.38
CA GLU A 135 -23.64 1.89 -2.89
C GLU A 135 -22.44 1.34 -2.11
N ILE A 136 -22.55 1.22 -0.79
CA ILE A 136 -21.52 0.62 0.06
C ILE A 136 -21.33 -0.86 -0.29
N ALA A 137 -22.41 -1.63 -0.40
CA ALA A 137 -22.36 -3.05 -0.77
C ALA A 137 -21.69 -3.22 -2.14
N THR A 138 -21.99 -2.35 -3.10
CA THR A 138 -21.37 -2.33 -4.42
C THR A 138 -19.88 -2.02 -4.34
N THR A 139 -19.49 -1.05 -3.51
CA THR A 139 -18.09 -0.68 -3.29
C THR A 139 -17.30 -1.82 -2.66
N ILE A 140 -17.84 -2.46 -1.61
CA ILE A 140 -17.21 -3.64 -0.98
C ILE A 140 -17.03 -4.78 -1.99
N SER A 141 -18.06 -5.04 -2.79
CA SER A 141 -18.04 -6.11 -3.80
C SER A 141 -16.98 -5.83 -4.89
N ALA A 142 -16.85 -4.58 -5.33
CA ALA A 142 -15.85 -4.18 -6.33
C ALA A 142 -14.43 -4.40 -5.81
N ILE A 143 -14.16 -3.97 -4.58
CA ILE A 143 -12.84 -4.10 -3.94
C ILE A 143 -12.46 -5.57 -3.71
N ARG A 144 -13.45 -6.43 -3.38
CA ARG A 144 -13.21 -7.87 -3.14
C ARG A 144 -12.97 -8.67 -4.40
N ARG A 145 -13.55 -8.31 -5.55
CA ARG A 145 -13.49 -9.11 -6.80
C ARG A 145 -12.07 -9.29 -7.34
N ARG A 146 -11.16 -8.34 -7.13
CA ARG A 146 -9.79 -8.40 -7.65
C ARG A 146 -8.78 -9.12 -6.78
N ARG A 147 -9.13 -9.56 -5.58
CA ARG A 147 -8.29 -10.46 -4.80
C ARG A 147 -8.34 -11.89 -5.35
N LYS A 148 -7.88 -12.12 -6.60
CA LYS A 148 -7.37 -13.45 -6.94
C LYS A 148 -6.15 -13.67 -6.06
N PRO A 149 -6.11 -14.72 -5.21
CA PRO A 149 -4.87 -15.09 -4.54
C PRO A 149 -3.84 -15.29 -5.65
N ALA A 150 -2.69 -14.63 -5.56
CA ALA A 150 -1.52 -15.08 -6.29
C ALA A 150 -1.42 -16.57 -5.98
N ALA A 151 -1.25 -17.41 -7.01
CA ALA A 151 -1.14 -18.84 -6.84
C ALA A 151 -0.11 -19.10 -5.74
N VAL A 152 -0.58 -19.52 -4.58
CA VAL A 152 0.29 -19.92 -3.48
C VAL A 152 0.95 -21.18 -4.03
N ALA A 153 2.25 -21.08 -4.37
CA ALA A 153 3.05 -22.25 -4.60
C ALA A 153 2.80 -23.15 -3.38
N SER A 154 2.28 -24.34 -3.61
CA SER A 154 1.93 -25.27 -2.56
C SER A 154 3.17 -25.51 -1.68
N VAL A 155 3.16 -24.95 -0.48
CA VAL A 155 4.14 -25.28 0.52
C VAL A 155 3.78 -26.69 0.97
N SER A 156 4.65 -27.64 0.66
CA SER A 156 4.53 -29.00 1.12
C SER A 156 4.48 -29.02 2.65
N PRO A 157 3.60 -29.80 3.30
CA PRO A 157 3.43 -29.78 4.76
C PRO A 157 4.66 -30.25 5.57
N ASN A 158 5.73 -30.63 4.93
CA ASN A 158 6.92 -31.23 5.55
C ASN A 158 8.15 -30.32 5.57
N GLY A 159 8.01 -28.99 5.53
CA GLY A 159 9.08 -28.08 5.95
C GLY A 159 10.47 -28.21 5.28
N GLU A 160 10.63 -29.03 4.24
CA GLU A 160 11.90 -29.16 3.51
C GLU A 160 11.95 -28.12 2.39
N ALA A 161 12.80 -27.13 2.58
CA ALA A 161 13.17 -26.17 1.53
C ALA A 161 13.91 -26.93 0.42
N ALA A 162 13.32 -27.00 -0.78
CA ALA A 162 14.00 -27.54 -1.95
C ALA A 162 15.21 -26.65 -2.27
N PRO A 163 16.41 -27.22 -2.54
CA PRO A 163 17.59 -26.45 -2.86
C PRO A 163 17.38 -25.71 -4.20
N ALA A 164 17.74 -24.44 -4.21
CA ALA A 164 17.75 -23.59 -5.41
C ALA A 164 18.55 -24.26 -6.52
N ARG A 165 17.92 -24.55 -7.65
CA ARG A 165 18.61 -25.03 -8.84
C ARG A 165 19.45 -23.89 -9.39
N GLU A 166 20.72 -23.98 -9.17
CA GLU A 166 21.79 -23.17 -9.76
C GLU A 166 21.82 -23.41 -11.28
N SER A 167 21.33 -22.47 -12.06
CA SER A 167 21.45 -22.50 -13.51
C SER A 167 22.84 -22.03 -13.92
N THR A 168 23.82 -22.93 -13.91
CA THR A 168 25.13 -22.73 -14.54
C THR A 168 24.98 -22.70 -16.05
N LYS A 169 24.80 -21.53 -16.65
CA LYS A 169 25.03 -21.28 -18.05
C LYS A 169 26.50 -20.93 -18.23
N ALA A 170 27.28 -21.90 -18.71
CA ALA A 170 28.68 -21.70 -19.11
C ALA A 170 28.78 -20.67 -20.24
N PRO A 171 29.80 -19.78 -20.24
CA PRO A 171 30.01 -18.85 -21.32
C PRO A 171 30.65 -19.58 -22.51
N LYS A 172 30.06 -19.43 -23.71
CA LYS A 172 30.62 -19.87 -24.97
C LYS A 172 31.94 -19.13 -25.23
N LYS A 173 33.05 -19.88 -25.35
CA LYS A 173 34.37 -19.42 -25.83
C LYS A 173 34.23 -18.84 -27.23
N ALA A 174 34.50 -17.56 -27.37
CA ALA A 174 34.79 -16.94 -28.68
C ALA A 174 36.22 -17.26 -29.09
N ALA A 175 36.36 -17.88 -30.24
CA ALA A 175 37.64 -18.24 -30.82
C ALA A 175 38.39 -16.99 -31.28
N ALA A 176 39.54 -16.72 -30.69
CA ALA A 176 40.48 -15.68 -31.12
C ALA A 176 41.21 -16.10 -32.40
N ARG A 177 40.91 -15.39 -33.46
CA ARG A 177 41.62 -15.51 -34.76
C ARG A 177 42.96 -14.78 -34.65
N ARG A 178 44.08 -15.52 -34.54
CA ARG A 178 45.44 -15.00 -34.63
C ARG A 178 45.65 -14.40 -36.01
N LYS A 179 45.99 -13.11 -36.13
CA LYS A 179 46.66 -12.51 -37.25
C LYS A 179 48.16 -12.53 -37.02
N LYS A 180 48.90 -13.10 -38.01
CA LYS A 180 50.35 -13.10 -38.10
C LYS A 180 50.87 -11.67 -38.33
N PRO A 181 52.07 -11.34 -37.85
CA PRO A 181 52.77 -10.13 -38.25
C PRO A 181 53.48 -10.34 -39.55
N SER A 182 53.35 -9.44 -40.52
CA SER A 182 54.20 -9.30 -41.64
C SER A 182 55.34 -8.31 -41.34
N ALA A 183 56.56 -8.78 -41.40
CA ALA A 183 57.75 -7.97 -41.52
C ALA A 183 57.84 -7.40 -42.93
N ASP A 184 58.24 -6.15 -43.03
CA ASP A 184 59.19 -5.61 -44.03
C ASP A 184 59.31 -4.10 -43.83
N LEU A 185 60.49 -3.69 -43.47
CA LEU A 185 61.55 -3.06 -44.22
C LEU A 185 61.26 -1.66 -44.82
N ARG A 186 61.63 -0.66 -44.21
CA ARG A 186 62.74 0.32 -44.54
C ARG A 186 62.52 1.57 -43.65
#